data_0318ab06f1f7637eb37c401b370d67b9
#
_entry.id   0318ab06f1f7637eb37c401b370d67b9
#
_cell.length_a   1.000
_cell.length_b   1.000
_cell.length_c   1.000
_cell.angle_alpha   90.00
_cell.angle_beta   90.00
_cell.angle_gamma   90.00
#
_symmetry.space_group_name_H-M   'P 1'
#
loop_
_entity.id
_entity.type
_entity.pdbx_description
1 polymer ?
#
loop_
_entity_poly.entity_id
_entity_poly.type
_entity_poly.pdbx_seq_one_letter_code
_entity_poly.pdbx_strand_id
1 'polypeptide(L)'
;MRSHLLLDAVFGPYRNGALTRARQLWPRLPPQSLLIMDRQFATYENFHALSHPAQQRHGLTRAQPGPHTATLHPLQELAPGDALVSLRPSRRTRSLHPGLPEFLTVRAIHYQRPGCRPQIRLTSLLDPVAFPAAEIITLYHERWEPELGYDEIKTHTLEREEASLRCKRPQRIVQELWGLAVAYNLVRLALADVARRAHVLPTQISYRHTLHFVRAFWISAWHASPGVLPKRLLALYDELPLLPLPPRRNRAYPRAVKIKMSNDPRKHPRPRTRSGHSPNAN
;
A
#
# COMPACT_ATOMS: atom_id res chain seq x y z
N MET A 1 6.87 -2.52 7.70
CA MET A 1 5.67 -3.14 7.11
C MET A 1 5.18 -4.37 7.87
N ARG A 2 6.04 -5.07 8.56
CA ARG A 2 5.69 -6.34 9.24
C ARG A 2 4.73 -6.20 10.44
N SER A 3 4.50 -5.00 10.97
CA SER A 3 3.49 -4.74 12.01
C SER A 3 2.07 -4.56 11.44
N HIS A 4 1.92 -4.21 10.18
CA HIS A 4 0.67 -3.78 9.51
C HIS A 4 -0.01 -2.57 10.17
N LEU A 5 0.67 -1.80 10.99
CA LEU A 5 0.08 -0.60 11.59
C LEU A 5 -0.26 0.43 10.51
N LEU A 6 -1.45 0.99 10.60
CA LEU A 6 -1.87 2.13 9.78
C LEU A 6 -1.29 3.41 10.39
N LEU A 7 -0.35 4.03 9.67
CA LEU A 7 0.27 5.28 10.12
C LEU A 7 -0.66 6.47 9.88
N ASP A 8 -1.26 6.51 8.69
CA ASP A 8 -2.11 7.62 8.26
C ASP A 8 -3.04 7.19 7.12
N ALA A 9 -4.11 7.95 6.90
CA ALA A 9 -5.06 7.71 5.82
C ALA A 9 -5.68 9.01 5.30
N VAL A 10 -6.01 9.03 4.01
CA VAL A 10 -6.74 10.12 3.38
C VAL A 10 -8.00 9.58 2.73
N PHE A 11 -9.13 10.12 3.11
CA PHE A 11 -10.44 9.76 2.60
C PHE A 11 -11.02 10.88 1.73
N GLY A 12 -11.83 10.52 0.76
CA GLY A 12 -12.49 11.54 -0.07
C GLY A 12 -13.29 10.93 -1.23
N PRO A 13 -13.93 11.77 -2.07
CA PRO A 13 -14.79 11.32 -3.16
C PRO A 13 -14.06 10.40 -4.15
N TYR A 14 -14.73 9.38 -4.64
CA TYR A 14 -14.18 8.40 -5.59
C TYR A 14 -13.56 9.03 -6.85
N ARG A 15 -14.13 10.14 -7.32
CA ARG A 15 -13.65 10.89 -8.48
C ARG A 15 -12.21 11.39 -8.37
N ASN A 16 -11.70 11.60 -7.15
CA ASN A 16 -10.33 12.02 -6.91
C ASN A 16 -9.46 10.76 -6.84
N GLY A 17 -8.62 10.55 -7.85
CA GLY A 17 -7.77 9.37 -7.97
C GLY A 17 -6.81 9.16 -6.77
N ALA A 18 -6.36 7.93 -6.59
CA ALA A 18 -5.45 7.55 -5.51
C ALA A 18 -4.13 8.36 -5.52
N LEU A 19 -3.58 8.67 -6.70
CA LEU A 19 -2.37 9.48 -6.85
C LEU A 19 -2.52 10.89 -6.24
N THR A 20 -3.66 11.55 -6.48
CA THR A 20 -3.92 12.89 -5.97
C THR A 20 -3.99 12.89 -4.44
N ARG A 21 -4.57 11.86 -3.85
CA ARG A 21 -4.68 11.73 -2.39
C ARG A 21 -3.36 11.33 -1.74
N ALA A 22 -2.63 10.43 -2.35
CA ALA A 22 -1.33 10.01 -1.84
C ALA A 22 -0.37 11.18 -1.64
N ARG A 23 -0.42 12.19 -2.51
CA ARG A 23 0.39 13.42 -2.37
C ARG A 23 0.14 14.17 -1.06
N GLN A 24 -1.03 14.01 -0.45
CA GLN A 24 -1.34 14.61 0.86
C GLN A 24 -0.68 13.85 2.02
N LEU A 25 -0.27 12.60 1.79
CA LEU A 25 0.40 11.76 2.78
C LEU A 25 1.92 11.99 2.80
N TRP A 26 2.54 12.33 1.66
CA TRP A 26 4.01 12.44 1.56
C TRP A 26 4.62 13.39 2.59
N PRO A 27 4.08 14.61 2.83
CA PRO A 27 4.62 15.53 3.84
C PRO A 27 4.56 14.99 5.27
N ARG A 28 3.63 14.06 5.55
CA ARG A 28 3.38 13.49 6.88
C ARG A 28 4.16 12.19 7.15
N LEU A 29 4.88 11.69 6.17
CA LEU A 29 5.74 10.52 6.36
C LEU A 29 6.88 10.84 7.34
N PRO A 30 7.25 9.91 8.23
CA PRO A 30 8.40 10.08 9.10
C PRO A 30 9.70 10.32 8.29
N PRO A 31 10.67 11.05 8.84
CA PRO A 31 12.00 11.08 8.27
C PRO A 31 12.63 9.68 8.29
N GLN A 32 13.66 9.47 7.47
CA GLN A 32 14.38 8.20 7.37
C GLN A 32 13.46 7.00 7.06
N SER A 33 12.45 7.21 6.21
CA SER A 33 11.49 6.17 5.82
C SER A 33 11.66 5.75 4.36
N LEU A 34 11.39 4.47 4.09
CA LEU A 34 11.27 3.92 2.75
C LEU A 34 9.80 3.64 2.42
N LEU A 35 9.28 4.31 1.40
CA LEU A 35 7.93 4.11 0.91
C LEU A 35 7.92 3.09 -0.23
N ILE A 36 7.33 1.92 0.01
CA ILE A 36 7.14 0.90 -1.02
C ILE A 36 5.79 1.11 -1.69
N MET A 37 5.83 1.40 -2.99
CA MET A 37 4.66 1.85 -3.75
C MET A 37 4.28 0.87 -4.86
N ASP A 38 3.00 0.83 -5.23
CA ASP A 38 2.58 0.12 -6.43
C ASP A 38 3.05 0.88 -7.70
N ARG A 39 3.10 0.17 -8.82
CA ARG A 39 3.57 0.68 -10.12
C ARG A 39 2.89 1.96 -10.59
N GLN A 40 1.62 2.19 -10.22
CA GLN A 40 0.91 3.42 -10.59
C GLN A 40 1.54 4.68 -9.97
N PHE A 41 2.31 4.53 -8.90
CA PHE A 41 3.02 5.60 -8.22
C PHE A 41 4.44 5.83 -8.75
N ALA A 42 4.88 5.08 -9.78
CA ALA A 42 6.18 5.22 -10.43
C ALA A 42 6.21 6.49 -11.31
N THR A 43 6.10 7.65 -10.69
CA THR A 43 6.09 8.94 -11.39
C THR A 43 7.20 9.86 -10.88
N TYR A 44 7.66 10.76 -11.73
CA TYR A 44 8.66 11.77 -11.37
C TYR A 44 8.22 12.57 -10.13
N GLU A 45 6.96 13.02 -10.10
CA GLU A 45 6.43 13.88 -9.04
C GLU A 45 6.47 13.18 -7.67
N ASN A 46 6.23 11.87 -7.63
CA ASN A 46 6.29 11.12 -6.37
C ASN A 46 7.73 10.98 -5.88
N PHE A 47 8.68 10.65 -6.77
CA PHE A 47 10.09 10.62 -6.40
C PHE A 47 10.60 11.99 -5.97
N HIS A 48 10.22 13.05 -6.70
CA HIS A 48 10.57 14.44 -6.32
C HIS A 48 10.03 14.82 -4.94
N ALA A 49 8.76 14.49 -4.65
CA ALA A 49 8.14 14.78 -3.35
C ALA A 49 8.82 14.07 -2.17
N LEU A 50 9.45 12.91 -2.42
CA LEU A 50 10.20 12.16 -1.41
C LEU A 50 11.66 12.59 -1.30
N SER A 51 12.22 13.24 -2.33
CA SER A 51 13.65 13.56 -2.42
C SER A 51 14.09 14.78 -1.59
N HIS A 52 13.32 15.18 -0.57
CA HIS A 52 13.73 16.31 0.27
C HIS A 52 14.97 15.94 1.13
N PRO A 53 16.15 16.56 0.92
CA PRO A 53 17.42 16.12 1.51
C PRO A 53 17.40 16.01 3.04
N ALA A 54 16.75 16.98 3.71
CA ALA A 54 16.68 17.02 5.17
C ALA A 54 15.85 15.90 5.79
N GLN A 55 15.04 15.19 5.02
CA GLN A 55 14.11 14.19 5.55
C GLN A 55 14.53 12.76 5.27
N GLN A 56 15.48 12.54 4.38
CA GLN A 56 15.99 11.21 4.01
C GLN A 56 14.87 10.19 3.76
N ARG A 57 13.85 10.59 3.00
CA ARG A 57 12.76 9.72 2.59
C ARG A 57 13.07 9.08 1.26
N HIS A 58 12.81 7.80 1.16
CA HIS A 58 13.11 7.03 -0.03
C HIS A 58 11.85 6.41 -0.64
N GLY A 59 11.87 6.21 -1.95
CA GLY A 59 10.83 5.53 -2.69
C GLY A 59 11.34 4.23 -3.31
N LEU A 60 10.51 3.20 -3.31
CA LEU A 60 10.73 1.94 -4.01
C LEU A 60 9.44 1.54 -4.73
N THR A 61 9.51 1.33 -6.04
CA THR A 61 8.35 0.95 -6.85
C THR A 61 8.77 0.06 -8.03
N ARG A 62 7.79 -0.46 -8.76
CA ARG A 62 8.01 -1.12 -10.05
C ARG A 62 7.75 -0.13 -11.17
N ALA A 63 8.67 -0.04 -12.14
CA ALA A 63 8.47 0.75 -13.35
C ALA A 63 7.20 0.31 -14.11
N GLN A 64 6.52 1.27 -14.72
CA GLN A 64 5.40 0.96 -15.62
C GLN A 64 5.98 0.50 -16.97
N PRO A 65 5.45 -0.58 -17.57
CA PRO A 65 5.80 -0.91 -18.95
C PRO A 65 5.26 0.15 -19.93
N GLY A 66 6.01 0.40 -21.00
CA GLY A 66 5.60 1.32 -22.06
C GLY A 66 6.33 2.67 -22.06
N PRO A 67 5.72 3.76 -22.54
CA PRO A 67 6.39 5.05 -22.75
C PRO A 67 7.09 5.64 -21.53
N HIS A 68 6.65 5.27 -20.32
CA HIS A 68 7.28 5.73 -19.09
C HIS A 68 8.65 5.10 -18.82
N THR A 69 8.93 3.90 -19.33
CA THR A 69 10.28 3.32 -19.29
C THR A 69 11.22 3.94 -20.32
N ALA A 70 10.68 4.48 -21.40
CA ALA A 70 11.46 5.23 -22.41
C ALA A 70 11.99 6.59 -21.88
N THR A 71 11.52 7.06 -20.73
CA THR A 71 12.02 8.27 -20.07
C THR A 71 13.18 8.01 -19.12
N LEU A 72 13.61 6.75 -18.97
CA LEU A 72 14.76 6.37 -18.16
C LEU A 72 16.00 6.35 -19.05
N HIS A 73 16.90 7.31 -18.85
CA HIS A 73 18.16 7.35 -19.59
C HIS A 73 19.29 6.88 -18.68
N PRO A 74 20.12 5.92 -19.11
CA PRO A 74 21.25 5.43 -18.35
C PRO A 74 22.22 6.57 -18.01
N LEU A 75 22.69 6.62 -16.78
CA LEU A 75 23.73 7.55 -16.31
C LEU A 75 25.01 6.78 -15.98
N GLN A 76 24.89 5.68 -15.23
CA GLN A 76 25.99 4.88 -14.77
C GLN A 76 25.55 3.44 -14.53
N GLU A 77 26.28 2.47 -15.05
CA GLU A 77 26.10 1.07 -14.69
C GLU A 77 26.81 0.79 -13.36
N LEU A 78 26.12 0.16 -12.42
CA LEU A 78 26.64 -0.23 -11.11
C LEU A 78 27.03 -1.70 -11.10
N ALA A 79 26.22 -2.54 -11.76
CA ALA A 79 26.41 -3.98 -11.95
C ALA A 79 25.52 -4.46 -13.10
N PRO A 80 25.72 -5.67 -13.62
CA PRO A 80 24.83 -6.22 -14.65
C PRO A 80 23.34 -6.17 -14.24
N GLY A 81 22.55 -5.38 -14.97
CA GLY A 81 21.13 -5.16 -14.69
C GLY A 81 20.83 -4.21 -13.53
N ASP A 82 21.81 -3.47 -13.03
CA ASP A 82 21.66 -2.48 -11.96
C ASP A 82 22.37 -1.19 -12.36
N ALA A 83 21.62 -0.11 -12.52
CA ALA A 83 22.15 1.14 -13.04
C ALA A 83 21.50 2.36 -12.40
N LEU A 84 22.25 3.45 -12.32
CA LEU A 84 21.71 4.79 -12.09
C LEU A 84 21.14 5.31 -13.40
N VAL A 85 19.93 5.84 -13.34
CA VAL A 85 19.21 6.38 -14.49
C VAL A 85 18.63 7.74 -14.18
N SER A 86 18.49 8.58 -15.20
CA SER A 86 17.76 9.84 -15.07
C SER A 86 16.26 9.59 -15.28
N LEU A 87 15.44 10.01 -14.32
CA LEU A 87 14.00 10.05 -14.41
C LEU A 87 13.57 11.48 -14.73
N ARG A 88 12.96 11.71 -15.89
CA ARG A 88 12.57 13.05 -16.35
C ARG A 88 11.07 13.30 -16.16
N PRO A 89 10.67 14.55 -15.84
CA PRO A 89 9.26 14.92 -15.80
C PRO A 89 8.64 14.89 -17.20
N SER A 90 7.35 14.55 -17.29
CA SER A 90 6.62 14.67 -18.56
C SER A 90 6.56 16.13 -19.04
N ARG A 91 6.31 16.33 -20.34
CA ARG A 91 6.12 17.70 -20.90
C ARG A 91 5.03 18.44 -20.14
N ARG A 92 3.92 17.78 -19.83
CA ARG A 92 2.81 18.37 -19.06
C ARG A 92 3.24 18.75 -17.64
N THR A 93 3.98 17.89 -16.95
CA THR A 93 4.48 18.15 -15.59
C THR A 93 5.41 19.35 -15.59
N ARG A 94 6.32 19.44 -16.57
CA ARG A 94 7.25 20.56 -16.71
C ARG A 94 6.53 21.89 -17.01
N SER A 95 5.51 21.85 -17.87
CA SER A 95 4.68 23.04 -18.16
C SER A 95 3.91 23.54 -16.95
N LEU A 96 3.40 22.65 -16.11
CA LEU A 96 2.65 23.00 -14.90
C LEU A 96 3.55 23.44 -13.73
N HIS A 97 4.79 22.98 -13.71
CA HIS A 97 5.76 23.22 -12.64
C HIS A 97 7.15 23.56 -13.20
N PRO A 98 7.37 24.78 -13.71
CA PRO A 98 8.61 25.17 -14.37
C PRO A 98 9.87 25.10 -13.48
N GLY A 99 9.69 25.20 -12.15
CA GLY A 99 10.80 25.16 -11.18
C GLY A 99 11.30 23.75 -10.80
N LEU A 100 10.74 22.70 -11.42
CA LEU A 100 11.21 21.34 -11.15
C LEU A 100 12.59 21.08 -11.79
N PRO A 101 13.47 20.28 -11.14
CA PRO A 101 14.71 19.81 -11.74
C PRO A 101 14.49 19.14 -13.09
N GLU A 102 15.44 19.27 -14.00
CA GLU A 102 15.34 18.65 -15.32
C GLU A 102 15.19 17.14 -15.26
N PHE A 103 15.87 16.52 -14.31
CA PHE A 103 15.76 15.10 -14.01
C PHE A 103 16.08 14.81 -12.53
N LEU A 104 15.71 13.63 -12.09
CA LEU A 104 16.12 13.04 -10.82
C LEU A 104 16.96 11.80 -11.10
N THR A 105 18.04 11.61 -10.37
CA THR A 105 18.77 10.36 -10.37
C THR A 105 18.00 9.34 -9.55
N VAL A 106 17.68 8.19 -10.16
CA VAL A 106 17.09 7.03 -9.50
C VAL A 106 17.86 5.78 -9.91
N ARG A 107 17.78 4.74 -9.11
CA ARG A 107 18.40 3.45 -9.42
C ARG A 107 17.37 2.53 -10.03
N ALA A 108 17.71 1.90 -11.15
CA ALA A 108 16.90 0.95 -11.90
C ALA A 108 17.52 -0.45 -11.79
N ILE A 109 16.81 -1.37 -11.16
CA ILE A 109 17.26 -2.75 -10.95
C ILE A 109 16.40 -3.66 -11.82
N HIS A 110 17.01 -4.31 -12.82
CA HIS A 110 16.37 -5.29 -13.67
C HIS A 110 16.23 -6.61 -12.93
N TYR A 111 15.05 -7.19 -13.01
CA TYR A 111 14.71 -8.40 -12.28
C TYR A 111 13.76 -9.28 -13.08
N GLN A 112 14.07 -10.56 -13.14
CA GLN A 112 13.22 -11.55 -13.80
C GLN A 112 13.13 -12.82 -12.94
N ARG A 113 11.91 -13.29 -12.72
CA ARG A 113 11.65 -14.63 -12.18
C ARG A 113 11.42 -15.61 -13.32
N PRO A 114 11.84 -16.88 -13.18
CA PRO A 114 11.52 -17.91 -14.14
C PRO A 114 10.01 -17.95 -14.44
N GLY A 115 9.65 -18.01 -15.73
CA GLY A 115 8.26 -17.99 -16.19
C GLY A 115 7.52 -16.65 -16.10
N CYS A 116 8.17 -15.58 -15.64
CA CYS A 116 7.57 -14.24 -15.55
C CYS A 116 8.24 -13.26 -16.53
N ARG A 117 7.51 -12.19 -16.90
CA ARG A 117 8.07 -11.10 -17.70
C ARG A 117 9.13 -10.33 -16.91
N PRO A 118 10.19 -9.83 -17.57
CA PRO A 118 11.16 -8.94 -16.96
C PRO A 118 10.49 -7.74 -16.32
N GLN A 119 11.04 -7.26 -15.22
CA GLN A 119 10.53 -6.12 -14.46
C GLN A 119 11.70 -5.23 -14.06
N ILE A 120 11.42 -3.94 -13.88
CA ILE A 120 12.40 -2.97 -13.37
C ILE A 120 11.90 -2.45 -12.04
N ARG A 121 12.75 -2.48 -11.01
CA ARG A 121 12.54 -1.77 -9.75
C ARG A 121 13.17 -0.40 -9.87
N LEU A 122 12.44 0.64 -9.47
CA LEU A 122 12.95 2.01 -9.36
C LEU A 122 13.02 2.38 -7.90
N THR A 123 14.16 2.93 -7.48
CA THR A 123 14.35 3.39 -6.10
C THR A 123 15.24 4.62 -6.04
N SER A 124 15.08 5.42 -5.00
CA SER A 124 15.97 6.51 -4.64
C SER A 124 17.09 6.09 -3.68
N LEU A 125 17.21 4.79 -3.35
CA LEU A 125 18.34 4.20 -2.65
C LEU A 125 19.47 3.95 -3.67
N LEU A 126 20.40 4.89 -3.80
CA LEU A 126 21.36 4.93 -4.91
C LEU A 126 22.62 4.07 -4.65
N ASP A 127 23.02 3.94 -3.39
CA ASP A 127 24.25 3.22 -3.02
C ASP A 127 24.04 1.69 -3.11
N PRO A 128 24.77 0.98 -4.01
CA PRO A 128 24.63 -0.46 -4.17
C PRO A 128 25.27 -1.28 -3.04
N VAL A 129 26.21 -0.69 -2.29
CA VAL A 129 26.88 -1.35 -1.17
C VAL A 129 25.98 -1.29 0.08
N ALA A 130 25.46 -0.10 0.41
CA ALA A 130 24.55 0.08 1.54
C ALA A 130 23.18 -0.62 1.30
N PHE A 131 22.76 -0.73 0.03
CA PHE A 131 21.46 -1.29 -0.36
C PHE A 131 21.63 -2.29 -1.51
N PRO A 132 22.01 -3.54 -1.24
CA PRO A 132 22.20 -4.56 -2.25
C PRO A 132 20.94 -4.82 -3.09
N ALA A 133 21.08 -4.98 -4.42
CA ALA A 133 19.95 -5.18 -5.34
C ALA A 133 19.06 -6.36 -4.94
N ALA A 134 19.64 -7.46 -4.48
CA ALA A 134 18.90 -8.64 -4.03
C ALA A 134 17.99 -8.36 -2.83
N GLU A 135 18.43 -7.52 -1.89
CA GLU A 135 17.64 -7.12 -0.73
C GLU A 135 16.49 -6.20 -1.14
N ILE A 136 16.74 -5.23 -2.04
CA ILE A 136 15.69 -4.36 -2.59
C ILE A 136 14.62 -5.17 -3.32
N ILE A 137 15.01 -6.15 -4.12
CA ILE A 137 14.09 -7.05 -4.83
C ILE A 137 13.25 -7.83 -3.82
N THR A 138 13.88 -8.39 -2.79
CA THR A 138 13.21 -9.16 -1.74
C THR A 138 12.26 -8.28 -0.95
N LEU A 139 12.69 -7.08 -0.56
CA LEU A 139 11.89 -6.13 0.18
C LEU A 139 10.64 -5.68 -0.60
N TYR A 140 10.76 -5.52 -1.93
CA TYR A 140 9.61 -5.16 -2.74
C TYR A 140 8.52 -6.23 -2.74
N HIS A 141 8.82 -7.48 -2.46
CA HIS A 141 7.80 -8.53 -2.32
C HIS A 141 6.88 -8.29 -1.10
N GLU A 142 7.33 -7.56 -0.10
CA GLU A 142 6.49 -7.16 1.04
C GLU A 142 5.41 -6.12 0.67
N ARG A 143 5.42 -5.58 -0.56
CA ARG A 143 4.35 -4.68 -1.05
C ARG A 143 2.94 -5.28 -0.97
N TRP A 144 2.83 -6.59 -0.89
CA TRP A 144 1.53 -7.27 -0.73
C TRP A 144 0.98 -7.24 0.71
N GLU A 145 1.77 -6.82 1.69
CA GLU A 145 1.33 -6.76 3.09
C GLU A 145 0.15 -5.79 3.33
N PRO A 146 0.08 -4.59 2.71
CA PRO A 146 -1.10 -3.73 2.80
C PRO A 146 -2.40 -4.37 2.31
N GLU A 147 -2.35 -5.21 1.25
CA GLU A 147 -3.55 -5.90 0.76
C GLU A 147 -4.08 -6.90 1.79
N LEU A 148 -3.20 -7.57 2.53
CA LEU A 148 -3.59 -8.42 3.65
C LEU A 148 -4.18 -7.59 4.80
N GLY A 149 -3.61 -6.44 5.13
CA GLY A 149 -4.18 -5.52 6.10
C GLY A 149 -5.58 -5.03 5.71
N TYR A 150 -5.80 -4.72 4.44
CA TYR A 150 -7.14 -4.38 3.95
C TYR A 150 -8.13 -5.55 4.06
N ASP A 151 -7.67 -6.77 3.79
CA ASP A 151 -8.51 -7.96 3.94
C ASP A 151 -8.88 -8.20 5.41
N GLU A 152 -7.94 -8.03 6.33
CA GLU A 152 -8.20 -8.11 7.78
C GLU A 152 -9.23 -7.09 8.25
N ILE A 153 -9.17 -5.86 7.74
CA ILE A 153 -10.15 -4.82 8.06
C ILE A 153 -11.53 -5.18 7.50
N LYS A 154 -11.60 -5.54 6.23
CA LYS A 154 -12.87 -5.81 5.54
C LYS A 154 -13.54 -7.07 6.04
N THR A 155 -12.76 -8.16 6.16
CA THR A 155 -13.31 -9.49 6.43
C THR A 155 -13.48 -9.75 7.92
N HIS A 156 -12.54 -9.27 8.75
CA HIS A 156 -12.52 -9.64 10.16
C HIS A 156 -12.94 -8.51 11.09
N THR A 157 -12.57 -7.25 10.81
CA THR A 157 -12.90 -6.14 11.71
C THR A 157 -14.34 -5.65 11.48
N LEU A 158 -14.78 -5.53 10.22
CA LEU A 158 -16.15 -5.13 9.89
C LEU A 158 -17.18 -6.25 10.06
N GLU A 159 -16.78 -7.51 9.93
CA GLU A 159 -17.64 -8.72 10.07
C GLU A 159 -18.95 -8.64 9.29
N ARG A 160 -18.93 -8.13 8.07
CA ARG A 160 -20.12 -7.98 7.23
C ARG A 160 -19.93 -8.71 5.91
N GLU A 161 -20.98 -9.33 5.43
CA GLU A 161 -21.02 -9.95 4.10
C GLU A 161 -20.72 -8.91 3.01
N GLU A 162 -21.27 -7.71 3.16
CA GLU A 162 -20.89 -6.54 2.36
C GLU A 162 -20.08 -5.57 3.22
N ALA A 163 -18.83 -5.34 2.84
CA ALA A 163 -17.94 -4.40 3.51
C ALA A 163 -18.40 -2.94 3.30
N SER A 164 -19.60 -2.61 3.78
CA SER A 164 -20.21 -1.29 3.67
C SER A 164 -20.16 -0.55 4.99
N LEU A 165 -19.89 0.75 4.94
CA LEU A 165 -19.94 1.63 6.09
C LEU A 165 -21.41 1.92 6.46
N ARG A 166 -21.70 2.10 7.76
CA ARG A 166 -23.05 2.40 8.26
C ARG A 166 -23.48 3.80 7.93
N CYS A 167 -22.53 4.73 8.02
CA CYS A 167 -22.80 6.14 7.85
C CYS A 167 -22.93 6.52 6.37
N LYS A 168 -23.87 7.43 6.07
CA LYS A 168 -24.10 7.97 4.72
C LYS A 168 -23.63 9.42 4.57
N ARG A 169 -23.47 10.16 5.67
CA ARG A 169 -22.99 11.55 5.66
C ARG A 169 -21.47 11.59 5.63
N PRO A 170 -20.81 12.40 4.78
CA PRO A 170 -19.36 12.41 4.60
C PRO A 170 -18.57 12.53 5.90
N GLN A 171 -18.95 13.43 6.79
CA GLN A 171 -18.24 13.63 8.06
C GLN A 171 -18.31 12.40 8.97
N ARG A 172 -19.48 11.74 9.04
CA ARG A 172 -19.67 10.52 9.83
C ARG A 172 -18.96 9.32 9.20
N ILE A 173 -18.88 9.27 7.86
CA ILE A 173 -18.07 8.25 7.16
C ILE A 173 -16.61 8.38 7.56
N VAL A 174 -16.05 9.59 7.56
CA VAL A 174 -14.67 9.83 7.98
C VAL A 174 -14.45 9.43 9.44
N GLN A 175 -15.39 9.77 10.32
CA GLN A 175 -15.33 9.38 11.74
C GLN A 175 -15.38 7.85 11.91
N GLU A 176 -16.27 7.15 11.19
CA GLU A 176 -16.37 5.68 11.21
C GLU A 176 -15.08 5.03 10.71
N LEU A 177 -14.48 5.56 9.64
CA LEU A 177 -13.20 5.06 9.12
C LEU A 177 -12.04 5.26 10.10
N TRP A 178 -11.97 6.40 10.78
CA TRP A 178 -10.95 6.62 11.82
C TRP A 178 -11.18 5.72 13.04
N GLY A 179 -12.42 5.53 13.48
CA GLY A 179 -12.74 4.58 14.55
C GLY A 179 -12.29 3.15 14.20
N LEU A 180 -12.54 2.73 12.95
CA LEU A 180 -12.11 1.45 12.42
C LEU A 180 -10.58 1.33 12.38
N ALA A 181 -9.87 2.38 11.92
CA ALA A 181 -8.41 2.40 11.87
C ALA A 181 -7.78 2.32 13.26
N VAL A 182 -8.36 3.02 14.25
CA VAL A 182 -7.91 2.95 15.65
C VAL A 182 -8.13 1.55 16.23
N ALA A 183 -9.32 0.97 16.06
CA ALA A 183 -9.63 -0.38 16.53
C ALA A 183 -8.68 -1.43 15.91
N TYR A 184 -8.44 -1.32 14.60
CA TYR A 184 -7.49 -2.17 13.90
C TYR A 184 -6.07 -2.04 14.47
N ASN A 185 -5.58 -0.81 14.65
CA ASN A 185 -4.24 -0.56 15.20
C ASN A 185 -4.09 -1.08 16.63
N LEU A 186 -5.11 -0.98 17.48
CA LEU A 186 -5.06 -1.53 18.85
C LEU A 186 -4.84 -3.04 18.82
N VAL A 187 -5.55 -3.78 17.95
CA VAL A 187 -5.35 -5.22 17.80
C VAL A 187 -3.95 -5.52 17.26
N ARG A 188 -3.46 -4.72 16.30
CA ARG A 188 -2.11 -4.89 15.74
C ARG A 188 -1.00 -4.57 16.73
N LEU A 189 -1.19 -3.61 17.62
CA LEU A 189 -0.25 -3.32 18.71
C LEU A 189 -0.19 -4.48 19.71
N ALA A 190 -1.34 -5.01 20.13
CA ALA A 190 -1.38 -6.20 20.98
C ALA A 190 -0.65 -7.39 20.33
N LEU A 191 -0.92 -7.63 19.05
CA LEU A 191 -0.29 -8.69 18.26
C LEU A 191 1.24 -8.47 18.12
N ALA A 192 1.68 -7.23 17.92
CA ALA A 192 3.11 -6.91 17.83
C ALA A 192 3.83 -7.11 19.18
N ASP A 193 3.19 -6.80 20.30
CA ASP A 193 3.75 -7.05 21.65
C ASP A 193 3.86 -8.55 21.94
N VAL A 194 2.83 -9.32 21.61
CA VAL A 194 2.85 -10.79 21.71
C VAL A 194 3.98 -11.38 20.86
N ALA A 195 4.09 -10.94 19.58
CA ALA A 195 5.12 -11.42 18.67
C ALA A 195 6.54 -11.13 19.18
N ARG A 196 6.75 -9.94 19.75
CA ARG A 196 8.02 -9.55 20.37
C ARG A 196 8.39 -10.47 21.54
N ARG A 197 7.44 -10.79 22.42
CA ARG A 197 7.64 -11.71 23.56
C ARG A 197 7.93 -13.13 23.10
N ALA A 198 7.25 -13.60 22.05
CA ALA A 198 7.42 -14.93 21.48
C ALA A 198 8.62 -15.04 20.50
N HIS A 199 9.36 -13.96 20.26
CA HIS A 199 10.48 -13.90 19.30
C HIS A 199 10.10 -14.34 17.87
N VAL A 200 8.87 -14.02 17.44
CA VAL A 200 8.37 -14.29 16.09
C VAL A 200 7.97 -12.99 15.37
N LEU A 201 7.75 -13.06 14.07
CA LEU A 201 7.27 -11.89 13.33
C LEU A 201 5.76 -11.68 13.59
N PRO A 202 5.29 -10.43 13.72
CA PRO A 202 3.86 -10.15 13.87
C PRO A 202 2.98 -10.74 12.76
N THR A 203 3.53 -10.93 11.56
CA THR A 203 2.85 -11.56 10.42
C THR A 203 2.72 -13.09 10.53
N GLN A 204 3.35 -13.72 11.52
CA GLN A 204 3.23 -15.15 11.81
C GLN A 204 2.12 -15.48 12.80
N ILE A 205 1.53 -14.46 13.45
CA ILE A 205 0.40 -14.64 14.36
C ILE A 205 -0.91 -14.29 13.65
N SER A 206 -1.96 -15.06 13.91
CA SER A 206 -3.26 -14.87 13.27
C SER A 206 -3.97 -13.62 13.79
N TYR A 207 -4.19 -12.64 12.91
CA TYR A 207 -4.99 -11.44 13.22
C TYR A 207 -6.42 -11.81 13.67
N ARG A 208 -7.07 -12.74 12.99
CA ARG A 208 -8.44 -13.17 13.29
C ARG A 208 -8.55 -13.71 14.71
N HIS A 209 -7.66 -14.64 15.09
CA HIS A 209 -7.66 -15.18 16.44
C HIS A 209 -7.33 -14.12 17.48
N THR A 210 -6.31 -13.29 17.24
CA THR A 210 -5.98 -12.17 18.14
C THR A 210 -7.19 -11.26 18.36
N LEU A 211 -7.93 -10.92 17.32
CA LEU A 211 -9.14 -10.09 17.43
C LEU A 211 -10.20 -10.75 18.31
N HIS A 212 -10.43 -12.06 18.15
CA HIS A 212 -11.38 -12.81 19.01
C HIS A 212 -10.96 -12.82 20.46
N PHE A 213 -9.67 -13.08 20.75
CA PHE A 213 -9.14 -13.06 22.11
C PHE A 213 -9.19 -11.67 22.74
N VAL A 214 -8.83 -10.62 22.00
CA VAL A 214 -8.93 -9.23 22.47
C VAL A 214 -10.38 -8.86 22.79
N ARG A 215 -11.34 -9.26 21.96
CA ARG A 215 -12.77 -9.05 22.22
C ARG A 215 -13.24 -9.79 23.47
N ALA A 216 -12.91 -11.06 23.61
CA ALA A 216 -13.23 -11.86 24.79
C ALA A 216 -12.63 -11.25 26.06
N PHE A 217 -11.37 -10.79 25.97
CA PHE A 217 -10.72 -10.08 27.06
C PHE A 217 -11.49 -8.83 27.47
N TRP A 218 -11.88 -7.96 26.50
CA TRP A 218 -12.65 -6.74 26.80
C TRP A 218 -13.99 -7.03 27.46
N ILE A 219 -14.73 -8.04 26.98
CA ILE A 219 -16.00 -8.46 27.57
C ILE A 219 -15.78 -8.92 29.02
N SER A 220 -14.76 -9.78 29.23
CA SER A 220 -14.46 -10.31 30.55
C SER A 220 -13.88 -9.25 31.53
N ALA A 221 -13.12 -8.30 30.99
CA ALA A 221 -12.50 -7.23 31.76
C ALA A 221 -13.54 -6.27 32.37
N TRP A 222 -14.66 -6.07 31.67
CA TRP A 222 -15.74 -5.22 32.16
C TRP A 222 -16.33 -5.68 33.49
N HIS A 223 -16.30 -6.99 33.75
CA HIS A 223 -16.81 -7.61 35.00
C HIS A 223 -15.69 -7.97 35.97
N ALA A 224 -14.44 -7.66 35.66
CA ALA A 224 -13.30 -8.03 36.49
C ALA A 224 -12.95 -6.95 37.50
N SER A 225 -12.53 -7.35 38.70
CA SER A 225 -11.91 -6.41 39.63
C SER A 225 -10.56 -5.92 39.09
N PRO A 226 -10.14 -4.66 39.40
CA PRO A 226 -8.87 -4.10 38.90
C PRO A 226 -7.65 -4.98 39.19
N GLY A 227 -7.60 -5.68 40.29
CA GLY A 227 -6.48 -6.57 40.65
C GLY A 227 -6.37 -7.86 39.84
N VAL A 228 -7.45 -8.26 39.13
CA VAL A 228 -7.47 -9.45 38.27
C VAL A 228 -7.07 -9.11 36.82
N LEU A 229 -7.25 -7.87 36.37
CA LEU A 229 -6.98 -7.45 35.00
C LEU A 229 -5.54 -7.74 34.54
N PRO A 230 -4.48 -7.43 35.32
CA PRO A 230 -3.12 -7.74 34.91
C PRO A 230 -2.88 -9.25 34.67
N LYS A 231 -3.45 -10.10 35.53
CA LYS A 231 -3.33 -11.56 35.37
C LYS A 231 -4.02 -12.08 34.11
N ARG A 232 -5.21 -11.55 33.79
CA ARG A 232 -5.93 -11.89 32.55
C ARG A 232 -5.20 -11.40 31.30
N LEU A 233 -4.58 -10.23 31.38
CA LEU A 233 -3.80 -9.69 30.28
C LEU A 233 -2.54 -10.55 30.03
N LEU A 234 -1.86 -11.00 31.08
CA LEU A 234 -0.73 -11.92 30.94
C LEU A 234 -1.17 -13.25 30.32
N ALA A 235 -2.27 -13.84 30.78
CA ALA A 235 -2.81 -15.06 30.20
C ALA A 235 -3.13 -14.90 28.70
N LEU A 236 -3.70 -13.76 28.29
CA LEU A 236 -3.92 -13.44 26.88
C LEU A 236 -2.60 -13.44 26.08
N TYR A 237 -1.54 -12.87 26.61
CA TYR A 237 -0.24 -12.84 25.96
C TYR A 237 0.42 -14.22 25.87
N ASP A 238 0.15 -15.11 26.80
CA ASP A 238 0.68 -16.48 26.82
C ASP A 238 -0.09 -17.41 25.86
N GLU A 239 -1.37 -17.16 25.65
CA GLU A 239 -2.23 -17.98 24.77
C GLU A 239 -2.08 -17.64 23.28
N LEU A 240 -1.92 -16.35 22.93
CA LEU A 240 -1.89 -15.92 21.54
C LEU A 240 -0.75 -16.52 20.69
N PRO A 241 0.49 -16.71 21.20
CA PRO A 241 1.57 -17.33 20.43
C PRO A 241 1.31 -18.80 20.07
N LEU A 242 0.40 -19.48 20.77
CA LEU A 242 0.07 -20.88 20.53
C LEU A 242 -0.71 -21.11 19.21
N LEU A 243 -1.11 -20.04 18.54
CA LEU A 243 -1.88 -20.06 17.30
C LEU A 243 -1.08 -19.46 16.12
N PRO A 244 0.07 -20.05 15.75
CA PRO A 244 0.86 -19.54 14.65
C PRO A 244 0.13 -19.78 13.32
N LEU A 245 0.30 -18.84 12.40
CA LEU A 245 -0.14 -19.05 11.02
C LEU A 245 0.78 -20.09 10.36
N PRO A 246 0.22 -20.98 9.53
CA PRO A 246 1.03 -21.90 8.75
C PRO A 246 1.98 -21.12 7.83
N PRO A 247 3.17 -21.66 7.51
CA PRO A 247 4.11 -21.02 6.60
C PRO A 247 3.41 -20.63 5.29
N ARG A 248 3.64 -19.40 4.84
CA ARG A 248 3.08 -18.92 3.57
C ARG A 248 3.58 -19.79 2.44
N ARG A 249 2.66 -20.37 1.68
CA ARG A 249 3.00 -21.16 0.49
C ARG A 249 3.68 -20.24 -0.51
N ASN A 250 4.90 -20.58 -0.92
CA ASN A 250 5.68 -19.83 -1.91
C ASN A 250 5.09 -20.07 -3.32
N ARG A 251 3.91 -19.49 -3.57
CA ARG A 251 3.20 -19.66 -4.85
C ARG A 251 3.77 -18.68 -5.86
N ALA A 252 4.50 -19.18 -6.83
CA ALA A 252 4.99 -18.46 -7.99
C ALA A 252 4.33 -18.99 -9.26
N TYR A 253 3.02 -18.79 -9.39
CA TYR A 253 2.33 -19.15 -10.64
C TYR A 253 2.25 -17.92 -11.57
N PRO A 254 2.61 -18.06 -12.86
CA PRO A 254 2.27 -17.07 -13.85
C PRO A 254 0.75 -16.89 -13.84
N ARG A 255 0.29 -15.68 -13.59
CA ARG A 255 -1.15 -15.40 -13.66
C ARG A 255 -1.56 -15.36 -15.12
N ALA A 256 -2.57 -16.14 -15.48
CA ALA A 256 -3.31 -15.90 -16.72
C ALA A 256 -3.78 -14.43 -16.73
N VAL A 257 -3.69 -13.80 -17.89
CA VAL A 257 -4.21 -12.43 -18.07
C VAL A 257 -5.72 -12.48 -17.84
N LYS A 258 -6.16 -12.03 -16.65
CA LYS A 258 -7.57 -11.92 -16.36
C LYS A 258 -8.09 -10.75 -17.22
N ILE A 259 -8.88 -11.04 -18.24
CA ILE A 259 -9.68 -10.01 -18.90
C ILE A 259 -10.61 -9.45 -17.83
N LYS A 260 -10.37 -8.20 -17.43
CA LYS A 260 -11.20 -7.52 -16.44
C LYS A 260 -12.58 -7.33 -17.05
N MET A 261 -13.48 -8.23 -16.80
CA MET A 261 -14.89 -7.87 -16.87
C MET A 261 -15.14 -6.95 -15.66
N SER A 262 -15.41 -5.67 -15.92
CA SER A 262 -15.89 -4.74 -14.92
C SER A 262 -17.24 -5.23 -14.43
N ASN A 263 -17.34 -5.59 -13.15
CA ASN A 263 -18.61 -5.97 -12.54
C ASN A 263 -19.60 -4.79 -12.45
N ASP A 264 -19.11 -3.57 -12.61
CA ASP A 264 -19.91 -2.35 -12.73
C ASP A 264 -19.71 -1.77 -14.14
N PRO A 265 -20.57 -2.08 -15.11
CA PRO A 265 -20.56 -1.40 -16.38
C PRO A 265 -20.85 0.09 -16.10
N ARG A 266 -19.86 0.95 -16.38
CA ARG A 266 -20.08 2.40 -16.33
C ARG A 266 -21.25 2.69 -17.25
N LYS A 267 -22.33 3.33 -16.77
CA LYS A 267 -23.38 3.88 -17.62
C LYS A 267 -22.73 4.91 -18.53
N HIS A 268 -22.40 4.52 -19.76
CA HIS A 268 -22.05 5.48 -20.77
C HIS A 268 -23.30 6.35 -21.02
N PRO A 269 -23.18 7.68 -21.04
CA PRO A 269 -24.29 8.52 -21.49
C PRO A 269 -24.66 8.03 -22.87
N ARG A 270 -25.92 7.65 -23.06
CA ARG A 270 -26.42 7.31 -24.39
C ARG A 270 -26.09 8.46 -25.34
N PRO A 271 -25.51 8.22 -26.53
CA PRO A 271 -25.33 9.27 -27.51
C PRO A 271 -26.70 9.91 -27.72
N ARG A 272 -26.79 11.23 -27.57
CA ARG A 272 -28.00 11.99 -27.93
C ARG A 272 -28.22 11.74 -29.41
N THR A 273 -29.20 10.91 -29.75
CA THR A 273 -29.73 10.84 -31.09
C THR A 273 -30.16 12.26 -31.47
N ARG A 274 -29.42 12.87 -32.38
CA ARG A 274 -29.89 14.08 -33.06
C ARG A 274 -31.23 13.71 -33.69
N SER A 275 -32.31 14.27 -33.15
CA SER A 275 -33.60 14.25 -33.83
C SER A 275 -33.39 14.86 -35.21
N GLY A 276 -33.45 14.01 -36.21
CA GLY A 276 -33.43 14.44 -37.61
C GLY A 276 -34.59 15.39 -37.84
N HIS A 277 -34.26 16.60 -38.20
CA HIS A 277 -35.19 17.50 -38.85
C HIS A 277 -35.55 16.85 -40.18
N SER A 278 -36.79 16.39 -40.32
CA SER A 278 -37.36 16.01 -41.61
C SER A 278 -37.69 17.31 -42.35
N PRO A 279 -37.11 17.57 -43.53
CA PRO A 279 -37.64 18.67 -44.36
C PRO A 279 -38.93 18.20 -44.98
N ASN A 280 -40.02 18.91 -44.71
CA ASN A 280 -41.24 18.85 -45.49
C ASN A 280 -40.91 19.13 -46.94
N ALA A 281 -41.27 18.19 -47.84
CA ALA A 281 -41.46 18.43 -49.25
C ALA A 281 -42.95 18.36 -49.54
N ASN A 282 -43.40 19.35 -50.19
CA ASN A 282 -44.73 19.60 -50.82
C ASN A 282 -45.53 18.37 -51.24
#